data_f37cb8fb282836c3b26a82dcc07b589f
#
_entry.id   f37cb8fb282836c3b26a82dcc07b589f
#
_cell.length_a   1.000
_cell.length_b   1.000
_cell.length_c   1.000
_cell.angle_alpha   90.00
_cell.angle_beta   90.00
_cell.angle_gamma   90.00
#
_symmetry.space_group_name_H-M   'P 1'
#
loop_
_entity.id
_entity.type
_entity.pdbx_description
1 polymer ?
#
loop_
_entity_poly.entity_id
_entity_poly.type
_entity_poly.pdbx_seq_one_letter_code
_entity_poly.pdbx_strand_id
1 'polypeptide(L)'
;MEIKKIDEEFSLCQVEDYTYANLDSDYCFLGKTDEEKSLVCPVSEVPANVIKRDDGWMAFRIQGVLDFSLIGILAKIASVLADNGISIFAVSTLSLIHISEP
;
A
#
# COMPACT_ATOMS: atom_id res chain seq x y z
N MET A 1 16.41 11.06 -6.07
CA MET A 1 15.25 10.21 -5.75
C MET A 1 15.72 8.82 -5.38
N GLU A 2 15.09 8.24 -4.40
CA GLU A 2 15.50 6.96 -3.85
C GLU A 2 14.31 6.02 -3.76
N ILE A 3 14.50 4.76 -4.15
CA ILE A 3 13.49 3.71 -4.03
C ILE A 3 13.97 2.73 -2.98
N LYS A 4 13.18 2.54 -1.93
CA LYS A 4 13.51 1.62 -0.84
C LYS A 4 12.42 0.57 -0.68
N LYS A 5 12.81 -0.69 -0.59
CA LYS A 5 11.91 -1.76 -0.22
C LYS A 5 11.58 -1.65 1.27
N ILE A 6 10.30 -1.78 1.61
CA ILE A 6 9.86 -1.90 2.99
C ILE A 6 9.93 -3.39 3.35
N ASP A 7 10.65 -3.72 4.42
CA ASP A 7 10.89 -5.11 4.82
C ASP A 7 9.72 -5.66 5.65
N GLU A 8 8.54 -5.66 5.04
CA GLU A 8 7.30 -6.15 5.63
C GLU A 8 6.44 -6.75 4.52
N GLU A 9 5.68 -7.80 4.84
CA GLU A 9 4.62 -8.29 3.99
C GLU A 9 3.33 -7.57 4.38
N PHE A 10 2.59 -7.08 3.38
CA PHE A 10 1.38 -6.31 3.60
C PHE A 10 0.13 -7.08 3.23
N SER A 11 -0.98 -6.68 3.83
CA SER A 11 -2.31 -7.17 3.51
C SER A 11 -3.21 -5.99 3.14
N LEU A 12 -3.99 -6.17 2.07
CA LEU A 12 -5.11 -5.29 1.75
C LEU A 12 -6.34 -5.85 2.41
N CYS A 13 -6.97 -5.07 3.29
CA CYS A 13 -8.08 -5.53 4.09
C CYS A 13 -9.32 -4.69 3.88
N GLN A 14 -10.48 -5.33 4.00
CA GLN A 14 -11.74 -4.67 4.26
C GLN A 14 -12.13 -4.99 5.69
N VAL A 15 -12.46 -3.97 6.47
CA VAL A 15 -12.77 -4.11 7.91
C VAL A 15 -14.16 -3.57 8.22
N GLU A 16 -14.76 -4.04 9.32
CA GLU A 16 -16.05 -3.54 9.78
C GLU A 16 -15.94 -2.09 10.28
N ASP A 17 -14.86 -1.81 11.00
CA ASP A 17 -14.47 -0.50 11.48
C ASP A 17 -12.99 -0.49 11.83
N TYR A 18 -12.47 0.65 12.28
CA TYR A 18 -11.05 0.80 12.59
C TYR A 18 -10.73 0.65 14.08
N THR A 19 -11.66 0.12 14.88
CA THR A 19 -11.48 -0.04 16.33
C THR A 19 -10.24 -0.85 16.69
N TYR A 20 -9.98 -1.91 15.94
CA TYR A 20 -8.86 -2.81 16.19
C TYR A 20 -7.65 -2.56 15.31
N ALA A 21 -7.68 -1.50 14.49
CA ALA A 21 -6.54 -1.15 13.66
C ALA A 21 -5.41 -0.57 14.53
N ASN A 22 -4.17 -0.98 14.24
CA ASN A 22 -3.00 -0.43 14.93
C ASN A 22 -2.58 0.88 14.28
N LEU A 23 -3.13 1.99 14.76
CA LEU A 23 -2.84 3.31 14.22
C LEU A 23 -1.45 3.82 14.58
N ASP A 24 -0.78 3.18 15.53
CA ASP A 24 0.59 3.51 15.94
C ASP A 24 1.63 2.73 15.12
N SER A 25 1.20 1.90 14.20
CA SER A 25 2.10 1.17 13.30
C SER A 25 2.88 2.13 12.41
N ASP A 26 4.10 1.75 12.05
CA ASP A 26 4.92 2.51 11.11
C ASP A 26 4.29 2.56 9.71
N TYR A 27 3.49 1.57 9.36
CA TYR A 27 2.88 1.43 8.03
C TYR A 27 1.42 1.03 8.16
N CYS A 28 0.54 2.02 8.22
CA CYS A 28 -0.89 1.79 8.32
C CYS A 28 -1.61 2.82 7.45
N PHE A 29 -2.37 2.35 6.48
CA PHE A 29 -3.07 3.21 5.54
C PHE A 29 -4.56 2.90 5.59
N LEU A 30 -5.37 3.93 5.82
CA LEU A 30 -6.81 3.81 5.90
C LEU A 30 -7.46 4.50 4.71
N GLY A 31 -8.39 3.80 4.06
CA GLY A 31 -9.20 4.37 3.00
C GLY A 31 -10.66 4.11 3.28
N LYS A 32 -11.41 5.17 3.57
CA LYS A 32 -12.83 5.05 3.88
C LYS A 32 -13.65 5.74 2.80
N THR A 33 -14.64 5.02 2.27
CA THR A 33 -15.64 5.56 1.37
C THR A 33 -17.03 5.27 1.94
N ASP A 34 -18.06 5.70 1.22
CA ASP A 34 -19.44 5.36 1.56
C ASP A 34 -19.76 3.87 1.38
N GLU A 35 -18.93 3.15 0.63
CA GLU A 35 -19.15 1.74 0.31
C GLU A 35 -18.32 0.79 1.16
N GLU A 36 -17.12 1.21 1.61
CA GLU A 36 -16.22 0.32 2.33
C GLU A 36 -15.25 1.04 3.25
N LYS A 37 -14.73 0.28 4.20
CA LYS A 37 -13.63 0.70 5.07
C LYS A 37 -12.44 -0.19 4.78
N SER A 38 -11.41 0.37 4.16
CA SER A 38 -10.22 -0.34 3.75
C SER A 38 -9.05 -0.06 4.68
N LEU A 39 -8.19 -1.05 4.84
CA LEU A 39 -6.99 -0.95 5.65
C LEU A 39 -5.85 -1.65 4.94
N VAL A 40 -4.73 -0.98 4.80
CA VAL A 40 -3.48 -1.59 4.33
C VAL A 40 -2.50 -1.58 5.48
N CYS A 41 -2.03 -2.74 5.88
CA CYS A 41 -1.14 -2.88 7.04
C CYS A 41 -0.25 -4.12 6.88
N PRO A 42 0.82 -4.22 7.69
CA PRO A 42 1.58 -5.46 7.74
C PRO A 42 0.69 -6.65 8.10
N VAL A 43 0.97 -7.80 7.52
CA VAL A 43 0.19 -9.02 7.74
C VAL A 43 0.07 -9.35 9.23
N SER A 44 1.14 -9.11 10.01
CA SER A 44 1.15 -9.37 11.45
C SER A 44 0.20 -8.46 12.24
N GLU A 45 -0.30 -7.39 11.63
CA GLU A 45 -1.15 -6.39 12.30
C GLU A 45 -2.59 -6.39 11.77
N VAL A 46 -2.98 -7.37 10.98
CA VAL A 46 -4.36 -7.49 10.50
C VAL A 46 -5.31 -7.62 11.68
N PRO A 47 -6.32 -6.73 11.79
CA PRO A 47 -7.22 -6.74 12.95
C PRO A 47 -8.17 -7.92 12.93
N ALA A 48 -8.68 -8.27 14.13
CA ALA A 48 -9.57 -9.41 14.30
C ALA A 48 -10.92 -9.25 13.58
N ASN A 49 -11.37 -8.02 13.36
CA ASN A 49 -12.64 -7.72 12.69
C ASN A 49 -12.51 -7.53 11.17
N VAL A 50 -11.48 -8.11 10.57
CA VAL A 50 -11.31 -8.10 9.12
C VAL A 50 -12.44 -8.89 8.45
N ILE A 51 -13.03 -8.33 7.39
CA ILE A 51 -14.07 -8.97 6.60
C ILE A 51 -13.46 -9.74 5.44
N LYS A 52 -12.52 -9.10 4.73
CA LYS A 52 -11.76 -9.68 3.61
C LYS A 52 -10.32 -9.24 3.74
N ARG A 53 -9.40 -10.11 3.32
CA ARG A 53 -7.99 -9.80 3.32
C ARG A 53 -7.30 -10.43 2.12
N ASP A 54 -6.29 -9.74 1.62
CA ASP A 54 -5.45 -10.21 0.54
C ASP A 54 -4.00 -9.98 0.96
N ASP A 55 -3.33 -11.05 1.35
CA ASP A 55 -1.96 -11.03 1.86
C ASP A 55 -0.93 -11.13 0.73
N GLY A 56 0.33 -11.02 1.06
CA GLY A 56 1.41 -11.25 0.12
C GLY A 56 1.83 -10.03 -0.68
N TRP A 57 1.43 -8.83 -0.27
CA TRP A 57 1.82 -7.60 -0.95
C TRP A 57 3.19 -7.14 -0.47
N MET A 58 4.02 -6.72 -1.41
CA MET A 58 5.30 -6.08 -1.13
C MET A 58 5.18 -4.58 -1.35
N ALA A 59 5.89 -3.82 -0.55
CA ALA A 59 5.82 -2.36 -0.61
C ALA A 59 7.18 -1.75 -0.87
N PHE A 60 7.19 -0.68 -1.66
CA PHE A 60 8.37 0.14 -1.92
C PHE A 60 8.03 1.58 -1.61
N ARG A 61 8.96 2.28 -0.98
CA ARG A 61 8.85 3.71 -0.74
C ARG A 61 9.67 4.44 -1.80
N ILE A 62 9.05 5.39 -2.47
CA ILE A 62 9.73 6.30 -3.37
C ILE A 62 9.92 7.62 -2.62
N GLN A 63 11.16 7.96 -2.30
CA GLN A 63 11.50 9.19 -1.59
C GLN A 63 11.99 10.24 -2.57
N GLY A 64 11.43 11.43 -2.48
CA GLY A 64 11.79 12.55 -3.32
C GLY A 64 10.68 13.57 -3.38
N VAL A 65 10.93 14.65 -4.10
CA VAL A 65 9.92 15.68 -4.31
C VAL A 65 8.92 15.20 -5.36
N LEU A 66 7.62 15.38 -5.09
CA LEU A 66 6.56 15.06 -6.05
C LEU A 66 6.64 16.08 -7.20
N ASP A 67 7.18 15.66 -8.33
CA ASP A 67 7.25 16.45 -9.56
C ASP A 67 6.90 15.57 -10.77
N PHE A 68 6.96 16.16 -11.96
CA PHE A 68 6.60 15.46 -13.20
C PHE A 68 7.52 14.26 -13.50
N SER A 69 8.77 14.30 -13.08
CA SER A 69 9.68 13.17 -13.28
C SER A 69 9.26 11.96 -12.47
N LEU A 70 8.71 12.20 -11.28
CA LEU A 70 8.20 11.13 -10.40
C LEU A 70 6.99 10.43 -11.03
N ILE A 71 6.10 11.19 -11.67
CA ILE A 71 4.94 10.63 -12.39
C ILE A 71 5.42 9.70 -13.50
N GLY A 72 6.42 10.10 -14.28
CA GLY A 72 7.01 9.28 -15.34
C GLY A 72 7.63 8.00 -14.82
N ILE A 73 8.30 8.07 -13.68
CA ILE A 73 8.91 6.89 -13.03
C ILE A 73 7.84 5.93 -12.54
N LEU A 74 6.79 6.43 -11.90
CA LEU A 74 5.69 5.60 -11.44
C LEU A 74 5.00 4.89 -12.61
N ALA A 75 4.77 5.60 -13.71
CA ALA A 75 4.20 5.01 -14.91
C ALA A 75 5.07 3.89 -15.47
N LYS A 76 6.39 4.07 -15.47
CA LYS A 76 7.35 3.07 -15.91
C LYS A 76 7.33 1.82 -15.04
N ILE A 77 7.31 2.00 -13.73
CA ILE A 77 7.23 0.89 -12.76
C ILE A 77 5.92 0.13 -12.96
N ALA A 78 4.80 0.84 -13.06
CA ALA A 78 3.49 0.23 -13.26
C ALA A 78 3.45 -0.59 -14.55
N SER A 79 4.05 -0.10 -15.62
CA SER A 79 4.11 -0.79 -16.90
C SER A 79 4.92 -2.09 -16.80
N VAL A 80 6.09 -2.06 -16.15
CA VAL A 80 6.92 -3.25 -15.96
C VAL A 80 6.18 -4.30 -15.11
N LEU A 81 5.53 -3.88 -14.04
CA LEU A 81 4.77 -4.80 -13.19
C LEU A 81 3.59 -5.41 -13.94
N ALA A 82 2.86 -4.60 -14.70
CA ALA A 82 1.74 -5.08 -15.51
C ALA A 82 2.18 -6.12 -16.56
N ASP A 83 3.33 -5.89 -17.20
CA ASP A 83 3.90 -6.82 -18.18
C ASP A 83 4.27 -8.16 -17.55
N ASN A 84 4.49 -8.19 -16.25
CA ASN A 84 4.80 -9.41 -15.49
C ASN A 84 3.59 -9.95 -14.73
N GLY A 85 2.39 -9.45 -14.99
CA GLY A 85 1.17 -9.92 -14.35
C GLY A 85 1.06 -9.55 -12.87
N ILE A 86 1.73 -8.48 -12.44
CA ILE A 86 1.76 -8.05 -11.05
C ILE A 86 0.82 -6.86 -10.88
N SER A 87 -0.11 -6.97 -9.95
CA SER A 87 -1.03 -5.89 -9.60
C SER A 87 -0.32 -4.82 -8.78
N ILE A 88 -0.82 -3.60 -8.85
CA ILE A 88 -0.22 -2.45 -8.18
C ILE A 88 -1.30 -1.67 -7.41
N PHE A 89 -0.91 -1.21 -6.24
CA PHE A 89 -1.68 -0.27 -5.43
C PHE A 89 -0.72 0.85 -5.01
N ALA A 90 -1.12 2.09 -5.17
CA ALA A 90 -0.25 3.22 -4.86
C ALA A 90 -0.94 4.18 -3.89
N VAL A 91 -0.20 4.61 -2.87
CA VAL A 91 -0.64 5.62 -1.92
C VAL A 91 0.27 6.83 -2.06
N SER A 92 -0.34 7.98 -2.30
CA SER A 92 0.37 9.25 -2.38
C SER A 92 0.11 10.05 -1.10
N THR A 93 1.20 10.44 -0.46
CA THR A 93 1.18 11.35 0.69
C THR A 93 2.12 12.51 0.34
N LEU A 94 2.76 13.13 1.31
CA LEU A 94 3.88 14.04 1.03
C LEU A 94 5.07 13.26 0.45
N SER A 95 5.15 11.96 0.75
CA SER A 95 6.04 11.00 0.08
C SER A 95 5.18 10.04 -0.71
N LEU A 96 5.74 9.42 -1.75
CA LEU A 96 5.03 8.41 -2.51
C LEU A 96 5.41 7.02 -2.02
N ILE A 97 4.40 6.21 -1.69
CA ILE A 97 4.57 4.81 -1.30
C ILE A 97 3.90 3.94 -2.36
N HIS A 98 4.64 2.98 -2.86
CA HIS A 98 4.21 2.08 -3.90
C HIS A 98 4.09 0.67 -3.32
N ILE A 99 2.91 0.08 -3.42
CA ILE A 99 2.60 -1.26 -2.90
C ILE A 99 2.21 -2.14 -4.08
N SER A 100 2.82 -3.31 -4.17
CA SER A 100 2.54 -4.22 -5.28
C SER A 100 2.45 -5.66 -4.80
N GLU A 101 1.62 -6.44 -5.50
CA GLU A 101 1.52 -7.88 -5.32
C GLU A 101 2.55 -8.55 -6.23
N PRO A 102 3.40 -9.40 -5.68
CA PRO A 102 4.40 -10.12 -6.48
C PRO A 102 3.81 -11.14 -7.44
#